data_6379f1ba9998db2521467176d7bbd819
#
_entry.id   6379f1ba9998db2521467176d7bbd819
#
_cell.length_a   1.000
_cell.length_b   1.000
_cell.length_c   1.000
_cell.angle_alpha   90.00
_cell.angle_beta   90.00
_cell.angle_gamma   90.00
#
_symmetry.space_group_name_H-M   'P 1'
#
loop_
_entity.id
_entity.type
_entity.pdbx_description
1 polymer ?
#
loop_
_entity_poly.entity_id
_entity_poly.type
_entity_poly.pdbx_seq_one_letter_code
_entity_poly.pdbx_strand_id
1 'polypeptide(L)'
;MHKLLFSLLWAICSFLCVNAQTAEPRMTVVADDGTETDETAYDGSAPMKARFTANATEIGNYTPFYEWRFTRQGESQPFLVRYDENTDYVFAQSGVFTVELLISFVNGNDTVAYNMDTPFIVTISESKLEFPNAFTPNGDGYNDVFKAKEGYKSIVDFKAMVFNRWGKKLYEWSDLDGGWDGKSGGKDVPDGGY
;
A
#
# COMPACT_ATOMS: atom_id res chain seq x y z
N MET A 1 43.47 63.54 34.36
CA MET A 1 42.11 62.92 34.38
C MET A 1 41.73 62.55 32.95
N HIS A 2 41.99 61.27 32.54
CA HIS A 2 41.62 60.79 31.23
C HIS A 2 40.32 60.02 31.36
N LYS A 3 39.27 60.47 30.68
CA LYS A 3 37.99 59.78 30.58
C LYS A 3 38.09 58.80 29.37
N LEU A 4 38.17 57.50 29.63
CA LEU A 4 38.01 56.45 28.63
C LEU A 4 36.52 56.31 28.28
N LEU A 5 36.17 56.62 27.02
CA LEU A 5 34.89 56.31 26.44
C LEU A 5 34.93 54.84 25.98
N PHE A 6 34.21 53.96 26.65
CA PHE A 6 33.92 52.60 26.18
C PHE A 6 32.76 52.70 25.20
N SER A 7 33.02 52.60 23.90
CA SER A 7 31.97 52.40 22.89
C SER A 7 31.62 50.90 22.83
N LEU A 8 30.43 50.57 23.33
CA LEU A 8 29.86 49.25 23.26
C LEU A 8 29.31 49.03 21.86
N LEU A 9 30.06 48.31 21.02
CA LEU A 9 29.63 47.89 19.70
C LEU A 9 28.71 46.70 19.88
N TRP A 10 27.39 46.93 19.82
CA TRP A 10 26.36 45.88 19.84
C TRP A 10 26.30 45.27 18.44
N ALA A 11 26.97 44.15 18.23
CA ALA A 11 26.81 43.36 17.03
C ALA A 11 25.42 42.71 17.03
N ILE A 12 24.47 43.28 16.29
CA ILE A 12 23.19 42.67 15.99
C ILE A 12 23.48 41.53 15.03
N CYS A 13 23.63 40.32 15.57
CA CYS A 13 23.64 39.10 14.78
C CYS A 13 22.18 38.80 14.34
N SER A 14 21.79 39.37 13.18
CA SER A 14 20.55 39.01 12.55
C SER A 14 20.68 37.54 12.09
N PHE A 15 20.10 36.62 12.83
CA PHE A 15 19.83 35.28 12.36
C PHE A 15 18.88 35.40 11.16
N LEU A 16 19.41 35.36 9.97
CA LEU A 16 18.64 35.08 8.78
C LEU A 16 18.22 33.62 8.93
N CYS A 17 17.00 33.39 9.41
CA CYS A 17 16.34 32.09 9.21
C CYS A 17 16.20 31.90 7.69
N VAL A 18 17.11 31.16 7.09
CA VAL A 18 16.92 30.63 5.75
C VAL A 18 15.88 29.54 5.93
N ASN A 19 14.62 29.83 5.66
CA ASN A 19 13.60 28.81 5.53
C ASN A 19 13.96 28.01 4.27
N ALA A 20 14.49 26.80 4.47
CA ALA A 20 14.69 25.86 3.39
C ALA A 20 13.33 25.27 3.02
N GLN A 21 13.04 25.20 1.71
CA GLN A 21 11.88 24.47 1.20
C GLN A 21 11.93 23.04 1.72
N THR A 22 10.82 22.55 2.28
CA THR A 22 10.75 21.23 2.88
C THR A 22 9.41 20.56 2.58
N ALA A 23 9.27 19.29 2.97
CA ALA A 23 8.03 18.54 2.84
C ALA A 23 7.86 17.58 4.02
N GLU A 24 6.61 17.26 4.32
CA GLU A 24 6.22 16.26 5.31
C GLU A 24 5.38 15.17 4.63
N PRO A 25 6.01 14.29 3.84
CA PRO A 25 5.30 13.28 3.09
C PRO A 25 4.55 12.32 4.02
N ARG A 26 3.36 11.89 3.57
CA ARG A 26 2.52 10.94 4.29
C ARG A 26 2.09 9.81 3.38
N MET A 27 1.99 8.62 3.96
CA MET A 27 1.34 7.46 3.38
C MET A 27 0.09 7.17 4.20
N THR A 28 -1.07 7.29 3.57
CA THR A 28 -2.37 6.97 4.18
C THR A 28 -2.86 5.65 3.59
N VAL A 29 -2.98 4.62 4.42
CA VAL A 29 -3.56 3.33 4.06
C VAL A 29 -5.07 3.45 4.08
N VAL A 30 -5.73 2.97 3.02
CA VAL A 30 -7.19 3.02 2.85
C VAL A 30 -7.73 1.60 2.92
N ALA A 31 -8.43 1.26 3.98
CA ALA A 31 -9.09 -0.03 4.16
C ALA A 31 -10.35 -0.14 3.29
N ASP A 32 -10.86 -1.37 3.08
CA ASP A 32 -12.03 -1.62 2.23
C ASP A 32 -13.34 -1.03 2.82
N ASP A 33 -13.41 -0.82 4.13
CA ASP A 33 -14.51 -0.13 4.80
C ASP A 33 -14.43 1.40 4.71
N GLY A 34 -13.38 1.93 4.04
CA GLY A 34 -13.12 3.35 3.88
C GLY A 34 -12.36 3.99 5.05
N THR A 35 -11.94 3.22 6.04
CA THR A 35 -11.08 3.73 7.13
C THR A 35 -9.73 4.12 6.57
N GLU A 36 -9.24 5.30 6.97
CA GLU A 36 -7.94 5.85 6.57
C GLU A 36 -7.00 5.92 7.78
N THR A 37 -5.77 5.44 7.63
CA THR A 37 -4.74 5.46 8.68
C THR A 37 -3.40 5.91 8.11
N ASP A 38 -2.77 6.92 8.73
CA ASP A 38 -1.43 7.35 8.35
C ASP A 38 -0.39 6.39 8.92
N GLU A 39 0.49 5.89 8.04
CA GLU A 39 1.50 4.90 8.37
C GLU A 39 2.86 5.29 7.79
N THR A 40 3.93 4.90 8.46
CA THR A 40 5.31 5.01 7.94
C THR A 40 5.78 3.71 7.30
N ALA A 41 5.16 2.60 7.69
CA ALA A 41 5.40 1.27 7.14
C ALA A 41 4.11 0.45 7.22
N TYR A 42 3.92 -0.46 6.27
CA TYR A 42 2.80 -1.40 6.23
C TYR A 42 3.31 -2.82 6.10
N ASP A 43 2.72 -3.74 6.85
CA ASP A 43 2.93 -5.20 6.72
C ASP A 43 1.57 -5.89 6.74
N GLY A 44 1.19 -6.50 5.64
CA GLY A 44 -0.14 -7.10 5.52
C GLY A 44 -0.40 -7.81 4.20
N SER A 45 -1.66 -7.88 3.84
CA SER A 45 -2.15 -8.63 2.67
C SER A 45 -2.48 -7.71 1.49
N ALA A 46 -2.38 -8.25 0.27
CA ALA A 46 -2.95 -7.63 -0.92
C ALA A 46 -4.48 -7.88 -1.00
N PRO A 47 -5.23 -6.97 -1.66
CA PRO A 47 -4.79 -5.68 -2.18
C PRO A 47 -4.65 -4.65 -1.04
N MET A 48 -3.60 -3.84 -1.08
CA MET A 48 -3.42 -2.72 -0.15
C MET A 48 -3.48 -1.42 -0.94
N LYS A 49 -4.40 -0.54 -0.59
CA LYS A 49 -4.55 0.79 -1.21
C LYS A 49 -3.87 1.82 -0.33
N ALA A 50 -3.06 2.66 -0.93
CA ALA A 50 -2.43 3.78 -0.24
C ALA A 50 -2.51 5.06 -1.07
N ARG A 51 -2.69 6.17 -0.36
CA ARG A 51 -2.52 7.53 -0.86
C ARG A 51 -1.21 8.08 -0.32
N PHE A 52 -0.45 8.74 -1.19
CA PHE A 52 0.79 9.41 -0.87
C PHE A 52 0.60 10.91 -1.09
N THR A 53 0.89 11.72 -0.06
CA THR A 53 0.76 13.18 -0.11
C THR A 53 2.11 13.80 0.21
N ALA A 54 2.55 14.79 -0.60
CA ALA A 54 3.87 15.40 -0.44
C ALA A 54 3.92 16.38 0.72
N ASN A 55 2.84 17.17 0.94
CA ASN A 55 2.75 18.22 1.98
C ASN A 55 3.98 19.13 1.95
N ALA A 56 4.32 19.69 0.78
CA ALA A 56 5.42 20.64 0.65
C ALA A 56 5.12 21.94 1.40
N THR A 57 6.10 22.44 2.17
CA THR A 57 6.00 23.64 2.98
C THR A 57 7.14 24.59 2.68
N GLU A 58 7.04 25.84 3.18
CA GLU A 58 8.05 26.91 2.99
C GLU A 58 8.39 27.15 1.51
N ILE A 59 7.40 26.96 0.61
CA ILE A 59 7.57 27.01 -0.84
C ILE A 59 8.03 28.41 -1.29
N GLY A 60 7.51 29.48 -0.66
CA GLY A 60 7.81 30.86 -1.03
C GLY A 60 7.48 31.16 -2.50
N ASN A 61 8.48 31.62 -3.27
CA ASN A 61 8.35 31.93 -4.70
C ASN A 61 8.83 30.78 -5.62
N TYR A 62 9.06 29.59 -5.08
CA TYR A 62 9.49 28.43 -5.85
C TYR A 62 8.28 27.64 -6.36
N THR A 63 8.48 27.01 -7.52
CA THR A 63 7.53 26.05 -8.09
C THR A 63 8.04 24.65 -7.78
N PRO A 64 7.27 23.82 -7.06
CA PRO A 64 7.66 22.44 -6.77
C PRO A 64 7.40 21.52 -7.95
N PHE A 65 8.34 20.63 -8.24
CA PHE A 65 8.23 19.51 -9.16
C PHE A 65 8.42 18.23 -8.38
N TYR A 66 7.41 17.42 -8.32
CA TYR A 66 7.34 16.20 -7.51
C TYR A 66 7.78 14.99 -8.33
N GLU A 67 8.43 14.03 -7.66
CA GLU A 67 8.77 12.74 -8.23
C GLU A 67 8.65 11.67 -7.15
N TRP A 68 7.58 10.86 -7.22
CA TRP A 68 7.37 9.67 -6.41
C TRP A 68 7.96 8.47 -7.12
N ARG A 69 8.85 7.74 -6.44
CA ARG A 69 9.49 6.53 -6.95
C ARG A 69 9.02 5.32 -6.16
N PHE A 70 8.50 4.33 -6.88
CA PHE A 70 8.07 3.05 -6.31
C PHE A 70 9.06 1.98 -6.75
N THR A 71 9.80 1.39 -5.81
CA THR A 71 10.87 0.43 -6.09
C THR A 71 10.59 -0.87 -5.35
N ARG A 72 10.79 -2.00 -6.02
CA ARG A 72 10.73 -3.32 -5.37
C ARG A 72 12.08 -3.64 -4.75
N GLN A 73 12.11 -4.23 -3.57
CA GLN A 73 13.34 -4.66 -2.91
C GLN A 73 14.17 -5.58 -3.83
N GLY A 74 15.46 -5.25 -3.94
CA GLY A 74 16.39 -5.94 -4.83
C GLY A 74 16.47 -5.39 -6.25
N GLU A 75 15.59 -4.47 -6.63
CA GLU A 75 15.66 -3.75 -7.91
C GLU A 75 16.41 -2.43 -7.75
N SER A 76 17.18 -2.04 -8.76
CA SER A 76 17.95 -0.80 -8.77
C SER A 76 17.21 0.37 -9.42
N GLN A 77 16.08 0.09 -10.07
CA GLN A 77 15.27 1.09 -10.75
C GLN A 77 13.82 1.00 -10.24
N PRO A 78 13.12 2.14 -10.13
CA PRO A 78 11.71 2.15 -9.81
C PRO A 78 10.90 1.47 -10.92
N PHE A 79 9.95 0.63 -10.56
CA PHE A 79 9.00 0.05 -11.51
C PHE A 79 7.88 1.03 -11.87
N LEU A 80 7.70 2.10 -11.07
CA LEU A 80 6.70 3.13 -11.30
C LEU A 80 7.24 4.48 -10.80
N VAL A 81 7.02 5.53 -11.59
CA VAL A 81 7.28 6.93 -11.21
C VAL A 81 6.01 7.75 -11.42
N ARG A 82 5.72 8.67 -10.49
CA ARG A 82 4.62 9.63 -10.55
C ARG A 82 5.15 11.04 -10.32
N TYR A 83 4.54 12.03 -10.99
CA TYR A 83 4.98 13.42 -10.93
C TYR A 83 3.94 14.37 -10.34
N ASP A 84 2.83 13.84 -9.85
CA ASP A 84 1.80 14.62 -9.19
C ASP A 84 2.20 14.92 -7.74
N GLU A 85 1.68 16.00 -7.16
CA GLU A 85 1.87 16.32 -5.74
C GLU A 85 1.39 15.18 -4.85
N ASN A 86 0.21 14.64 -5.17
CA ASN A 86 -0.40 13.52 -4.46
C ASN A 86 -0.65 12.39 -5.45
N THR A 87 -0.46 11.14 -5.01
CA THR A 87 -0.67 9.97 -5.85
C THR A 87 -1.26 8.82 -5.05
N ASP A 88 -2.04 7.98 -5.72
CA ASP A 88 -2.59 6.75 -5.15
C ASP A 88 -1.96 5.53 -5.83
N TYR A 89 -1.78 4.46 -5.06
CA TYR A 89 -1.33 3.18 -5.60
C TYR A 89 -1.97 2.00 -4.88
N VAL A 90 -2.23 0.91 -5.63
CA VAL A 90 -2.73 -0.35 -5.09
C VAL A 90 -1.65 -1.42 -5.23
N PHE A 91 -1.13 -1.88 -4.10
CA PHE A 91 -0.18 -2.99 -4.03
C PHE A 91 -0.95 -4.31 -4.12
N ALA A 92 -0.95 -4.90 -5.31
CA ALA A 92 -1.67 -6.13 -5.62
C ALA A 92 -0.75 -7.38 -5.71
N GLN A 93 0.56 -7.19 -5.59
CA GLN A 93 1.55 -8.27 -5.67
C GLN A 93 2.31 -8.38 -4.36
N SER A 94 2.66 -9.61 -3.98
CA SER A 94 3.52 -9.87 -2.82
C SER A 94 4.94 -9.33 -3.04
N GLY A 95 5.59 -8.97 -1.95
CA GLY A 95 6.96 -8.43 -1.96
C GLY A 95 7.15 -7.28 -0.99
N VAL A 96 8.36 -6.75 -0.96
CA VAL A 96 8.71 -5.56 -0.19
C VAL A 96 8.96 -4.42 -1.17
N PHE A 97 8.33 -3.29 -0.91
CA PHE A 97 8.40 -2.10 -1.74
C PHE A 97 8.85 -0.92 -0.91
N THR A 98 9.59 0.00 -1.53
CA THR A 98 9.91 1.31 -1.00
C THR A 98 9.24 2.38 -1.84
N VAL A 99 8.74 3.44 -1.19
CA VAL A 99 8.17 4.61 -1.86
C VAL A 99 8.91 5.85 -1.34
N GLU A 100 9.52 6.56 -2.27
CA GLU A 100 10.34 7.75 -2.00
C GLU A 100 9.75 8.97 -2.68
N LEU A 101 9.89 10.13 -2.04
CA LEU A 101 9.55 11.43 -2.62
C LEU A 101 10.81 12.24 -2.83
N LEU A 102 10.96 12.74 -4.05
CA LEU A 102 11.92 13.78 -4.41
C LEU A 102 11.16 15.02 -4.87
N ILE A 103 11.62 16.21 -4.48
CA ILE A 103 11.02 17.46 -4.96
C ILE A 103 12.15 18.38 -5.43
N SER A 104 11.96 18.96 -6.60
CA SER A 104 12.79 20.05 -7.10
C SER A 104 12.00 21.36 -7.00
N PHE A 105 12.39 22.25 -6.10
CA PHE A 105 11.82 23.58 -5.96
C PHE A 105 12.60 24.53 -6.89
N VAL A 106 11.94 25.11 -7.88
CA VAL A 106 12.58 25.93 -8.92
C VAL A 106 12.06 27.37 -8.87
N ASN A 107 13.00 28.34 -8.86
CA ASN A 107 12.71 29.76 -8.99
C ASN A 107 13.69 30.39 -10.00
N GLY A 108 13.28 30.57 -11.23
CA GLY A 108 14.16 31.05 -12.30
C GLY A 108 15.34 30.08 -12.56
N ASN A 109 16.56 30.53 -12.27
CA ASN A 109 17.77 29.72 -12.40
C ASN A 109 18.18 29.02 -11.07
N ASP A 110 17.46 29.26 -10.00
CA ASP A 110 17.73 28.66 -8.70
C ASP A 110 16.90 27.41 -8.49
N THR A 111 17.51 26.37 -7.91
CA THR A 111 16.87 25.08 -7.65
C THR A 111 17.30 24.55 -6.30
N VAL A 112 16.33 24.26 -5.45
CA VAL A 112 16.52 23.60 -4.15
C VAL A 112 15.93 22.21 -4.25
N ALA A 113 16.73 21.18 -3.89
CA ALA A 113 16.29 19.80 -3.91
C ALA A 113 15.87 19.34 -2.49
N TYR A 114 14.75 18.66 -2.42
CA TYR A 114 14.32 17.88 -1.27
C TYR A 114 14.37 16.41 -1.63
N ASN A 115 15.00 15.61 -0.78
CA ASN A 115 14.99 14.16 -0.87
C ASN A 115 14.46 13.62 0.46
N MET A 116 13.48 12.75 0.40
CA MET A 116 12.91 12.10 1.58
C MET A 116 14.00 11.27 2.30
N ASP A 117 14.22 11.51 3.60
CA ASP A 117 15.28 10.87 4.38
C ASP A 117 14.99 9.37 4.63
N THR A 118 13.75 9.04 4.89
CA THR A 118 13.31 7.68 5.21
C THR A 118 12.13 7.30 4.32
N PRO A 119 12.34 6.38 3.36
CA PRO A 119 11.27 5.90 2.49
C PRO A 119 10.14 5.22 3.25
N PHE A 120 8.92 5.26 2.74
CA PHE A 120 7.87 4.37 3.19
C PHE A 120 8.18 2.94 2.78
N ILE A 121 7.93 1.99 3.68
CA ILE A 121 8.13 0.56 3.43
C ILE A 121 6.78 -0.13 3.41
N VAL A 122 6.51 -0.86 2.33
CA VAL A 122 5.28 -1.66 2.18
C VAL A 122 5.66 -3.10 1.97
N THR A 123 5.29 -3.95 2.92
CA THR A 123 5.47 -5.40 2.85
C THR A 123 4.11 -6.06 2.58
N ILE A 124 4.00 -6.75 1.45
CA ILE A 124 2.81 -7.52 1.08
C ILE A 124 3.14 -9.00 1.18
N SER A 125 2.40 -9.71 2.02
CA SER A 125 2.58 -11.15 2.24
C SER A 125 2.31 -11.95 0.97
N GLU A 126 2.93 -13.13 0.87
CA GLU A 126 2.64 -14.08 -0.21
C GLU A 126 1.19 -14.56 -0.17
N SER A 127 0.66 -14.89 -1.34
CA SER A 127 -0.68 -15.47 -1.45
C SER A 127 -0.75 -16.82 -0.76
N LYS A 128 -1.78 -16.99 0.06
CA LYS A 128 -2.09 -18.27 0.71
C LYS A 128 -3.57 -18.59 0.52
N LEU A 129 -3.85 -19.73 -0.07
CA LEU A 129 -5.20 -20.27 -0.23
C LEU A 129 -5.16 -21.78 -0.09
N GLU A 130 -5.94 -22.31 0.85
CA GLU A 130 -6.02 -23.74 1.09
C GLU A 130 -7.48 -24.20 1.11
N PHE A 131 -7.73 -25.42 0.61
CA PHE A 131 -9.03 -26.07 0.68
C PHE A 131 -8.94 -27.36 1.52
N PRO A 132 -10.04 -27.83 2.09
CA PRO A 132 -10.08 -29.15 2.71
C PRO A 132 -9.92 -30.24 1.65
N ASN A 133 -9.36 -31.38 2.05
CA ASN A 133 -9.23 -32.56 1.15
C ASN A 133 -10.55 -33.27 0.90
N ALA A 134 -11.52 -33.09 1.80
CA ALA A 134 -12.84 -33.69 1.73
C ALA A 134 -13.85 -32.85 2.54
N PHE A 135 -15.13 -33.04 2.24
CA PHE A 135 -16.25 -32.46 3.01
C PHE A 135 -17.41 -33.47 3.05
N THR A 136 -18.33 -33.31 3.99
CA THR A 136 -19.46 -34.22 4.23
C THR A 136 -20.74 -33.42 4.40
N PRO A 137 -21.50 -33.17 3.32
CA PRO A 137 -22.72 -32.36 3.36
C PRO A 137 -23.90 -33.14 3.95
N ASN A 138 -23.83 -33.52 5.25
CA ASN A 138 -24.82 -34.32 5.95
C ASN A 138 -25.70 -33.48 6.90
N GLY A 139 -25.44 -32.16 7.02
CA GLY A 139 -26.22 -31.24 7.84
C GLY A 139 -25.92 -31.32 9.35
N ASP A 140 -24.78 -31.87 9.75
CA ASP A 140 -24.36 -31.95 11.17
C ASP A 140 -23.62 -30.71 11.68
N GLY A 141 -23.36 -29.72 10.80
CA GLY A 141 -22.66 -28.49 11.10
C GLY A 141 -21.15 -28.58 10.97
N TYR A 142 -20.61 -29.75 10.60
CA TYR A 142 -19.17 -29.96 10.40
C TYR A 142 -18.85 -30.31 8.95
N ASN A 143 -18.01 -29.51 8.30
CA ASN A 143 -17.58 -29.74 6.91
C ASN A 143 -18.74 -29.95 5.92
N ASP A 144 -19.90 -29.36 6.17
CA ASP A 144 -21.07 -29.43 5.30
C ASP A 144 -20.87 -28.64 3.98
N VAL A 145 -19.93 -27.71 3.98
CA VAL A 145 -19.64 -26.87 2.82
C VAL A 145 -18.17 -26.97 2.44
N PHE A 146 -17.90 -27.29 1.16
CA PHE A 146 -16.57 -27.25 0.60
C PHE A 146 -16.19 -25.80 0.29
N LYS A 147 -15.37 -25.19 1.14
CA LYS A 147 -14.92 -23.79 1.01
C LYS A 147 -13.46 -23.61 1.37
N ALA A 148 -12.90 -22.44 1.07
CA ALA A 148 -11.55 -22.08 1.50
C ALA A 148 -11.41 -22.20 3.03
N LYS A 149 -10.25 -22.69 3.49
CA LYS A 149 -9.89 -22.68 4.90
C LYS A 149 -9.65 -21.26 5.37
N GLU A 150 -9.93 -20.97 6.62
CA GLU A 150 -9.60 -19.69 7.26
C GLU A 150 -8.09 -19.42 7.22
N GLY A 151 -7.72 -18.13 7.23
CA GLY A 151 -6.33 -17.70 7.19
C GLY A 151 -5.75 -17.58 5.78
N TYR A 152 -6.60 -17.48 4.74
CA TYR A 152 -6.16 -17.05 3.40
C TYR A 152 -5.61 -15.62 3.45
N LYS A 153 -4.65 -15.32 2.56
CA LYS A 153 -3.95 -14.02 2.50
C LYS A 153 -3.69 -13.61 1.06
N SER A 154 -3.67 -12.31 0.82
CA SER A 154 -3.26 -11.72 -0.46
C SER A 154 -3.96 -12.33 -1.67
N ILE A 155 -5.27 -12.52 -1.57
CA ILE A 155 -6.12 -12.99 -2.66
C ILE A 155 -6.81 -11.78 -3.28
N VAL A 156 -6.37 -11.38 -4.45
CA VAL A 156 -6.84 -10.17 -5.17
C VAL A 156 -8.06 -10.48 -6.02
N ASP A 157 -8.13 -11.70 -6.55
CA ASP A 157 -9.26 -12.21 -7.33
C ASP A 157 -9.42 -13.69 -7.05
N PHE A 158 -10.66 -14.16 -6.98
CA PHE A 158 -10.98 -15.53 -6.65
C PHE A 158 -12.17 -16.04 -7.47
N LYS A 159 -11.99 -17.23 -8.03
CA LYS A 159 -13.05 -17.98 -8.68
C LYS A 159 -12.81 -19.46 -8.51
N ALA A 160 -13.76 -20.17 -7.95
CA ALA A 160 -13.73 -21.61 -7.79
C ALA A 160 -14.82 -22.28 -8.62
N MET A 161 -14.50 -23.45 -9.14
CA MET A 161 -15.42 -24.26 -9.91
C MET A 161 -15.27 -25.73 -9.51
N VAL A 162 -16.41 -26.43 -9.41
CA VAL A 162 -16.46 -27.87 -9.16
C VAL A 162 -16.90 -28.58 -10.43
N PHE A 163 -16.17 -29.61 -10.81
CA PHE A 163 -16.47 -30.47 -11.98
C PHE A 163 -16.61 -31.92 -11.55
N ASN A 164 -17.49 -32.66 -12.22
CA ASN A 164 -17.50 -34.09 -12.04
C ASN A 164 -16.35 -34.75 -12.84
N ARG A 165 -16.13 -36.06 -12.65
CA ARG A 165 -15.08 -36.84 -13.35
C ARG A 165 -15.17 -36.83 -14.89
N TRP A 166 -16.30 -36.42 -15.45
CA TRP A 166 -16.51 -36.28 -16.89
C TRP A 166 -16.35 -34.87 -17.42
N GLY A 167 -15.89 -33.95 -16.57
CA GLY A 167 -15.66 -32.53 -16.93
C GLY A 167 -16.92 -31.67 -17.01
N LYS A 168 -18.06 -32.14 -16.53
CA LYS A 168 -19.26 -31.32 -16.44
C LYS A 168 -19.16 -30.43 -15.19
N LYS A 169 -19.28 -29.11 -15.40
CA LYS A 169 -19.34 -28.13 -14.30
C LYS A 169 -20.63 -28.33 -13.50
N LEU A 170 -20.48 -28.47 -12.18
CA LEU A 170 -21.57 -28.67 -11.23
C LEU A 170 -21.89 -27.40 -10.46
N TYR A 171 -20.87 -26.63 -10.08
CA TYR A 171 -21.01 -25.44 -9.27
C TYR A 171 -19.89 -24.44 -9.55
N GLU A 172 -20.13 -23.18 -9.20
CA GLU A 172 -19.17 -22.08 -9.36
C GLU A 172 -19.48 -21.01 -8.30
N TRP A 173 -18.41 -20.43 -7.70
CA TRP A 173 -18.53 -19.26 -6.80
C TRP A 173 -17.29 -18.39 -6.88
N SER A 174 -17.41 -17.11 -6.45
CA SER A 174 -16.35 -16.10 -6.48
C SER A 174 -16.16 -15.36 -5.15
N ASP A 175 -16.87 -15.76 -4.12
CA ASP A 175 -16.71 -15.25 -2.77
C ASP A 175 -15.81 -16.18 -1.96
N LEU A 176 -14.74 -15.68 -1.35
CA LEU A 176 -13.82 -16.49 -0.53
C LEU A 176 -14.51 -17.13 0.67
N ASP A 177 -15.53 -16.48 1.25
CA ASP A 177 -16.32 -17.01 2.35
C ASP A 177 -17.44 -17.94 1.86
N GLY A 178 -17.72 -17.93 0.57
CA GLY A 178 -18.65 -18.83 -0.09
C GLY A 178 -18.11 -20.25 -0.22
N GLY A 179 -18.96 -21.16 -0.71
CA GLY A 179 -18.56 -22.55 -0.91
C GLY A 179 -19.66 -23.37 -1.55
N TRP A 180 -19.37 -24.65 -1.76
CA TRP A 180 -20.27 -25.63 -2.37
C TRP A 180 -20.87 -26.57 -1.33
N ASP A 181 -22.18 -26.69 -1.31
CA ASP A 181 -22.98 -27.50 -0.39
C ASP A 181 -23.21 -28.96 -0.89
N GLY A 182 -22.49 -29.41 -1.92
CA GLY A 182 -22.68 -30.75 -2.46
C GLY A 182 -23.85 -30.88 -3.45
N LYS A 183 -24.49 -29.77 -3.86
CA LYS A 183 -25.65 -29.80 -4.75
C LYS A 183 -25.34 -29.28 -6.15
N SER A 184 -26.05 -29.81 -7.14
CA SER A 184 -26.10 -29.27 -8.49
C SER A 184 -27.55 -29.16 -8.94
N GLY A 185 -28.00 -27.94 -9.28
CA GLY A 185 -29.38 -27.66 -9.65
C GLY A 185 -30.38 -27.98 -8.53
N GLY A 186 -29.99 -27.81 -7.25
CA GLY A 186 -30.81 -28.05 -6.06
C GLY A 186 -30.94 -29.52 -5.64
N LYS A 187 -30.19 -30.43 -6.28
CA LYS A 187 -30.16 -31.88 -5.92
C LYS A 187 -28.78 -32.28 -5.47
N ASP A 188 -28.74 -33.16 -4.46
CA ASP A 188 -27.48 -33.74 -4.00
C ASP A 188 -26.76 -34.47 -5.12
N VAL A 189 -25.46 -34.31 -5.21
CA VAL A 189 -24.64 -35.11 -6.15
C VAL A 189 -24.21 -36.41 -5.48
N PRO A 190 -24.00 -37.49 -6.25
CA PRO A 190 -23.54 -38.75 -5.69
C PRO A 190 -22.19 -38.61 -4.98
N ASP A 191 -21.92 -39.46 -4.00
CA ASP A 191 -20.61 -39.54 -3.38
C ASP A 191 -19.51 -39.86 -4.41
N GLY A 192 -18.37 -39.18 -4.33
CA GLY A 192 -17.28 -39.42 -5.27
C GLY A 192 -16.20 -38.34 -5.25
N GLY A 193 -15.34 -38.42 -6.27
CA GLY A 193 -14.32 -37.40 -6.53
C GLY A 193 -14.85 -36.33 -7.50
N TYR A 194 -14.60 -35.10 -7.17
CA TYR A 194 -15.01 -33.92 -7.90
C TYR A 194 -13.82 -32.99 -8.11
#